data_f6cc7b07def938d09ca6f400a244a605
#
_entry.id   f6cc7b07def938d09ca6f400a244a605
#
_cell.length_a   1.000
_cell.length_b   1.000
_cell.length_c   1.000
_cell.angle_alpha   90.00
_cell.angle_beta   90.00
_cell.angle_gamma   90.00
#
_symmetry.space_group_name_H-M   'P 1'
#
loop_
_entity.id
_entity.type
_entity.pdbx_description
1 polymer ?
#
loop_
_entity_poly.entity_id
_entity_poly.type
_entity_poly.pdbx_seq_one_letter_code
_entity_poly.pdbx_strand_id
1 'polypeptide(L)'
;MIYVGIDVAKDKHDCFITNFDGEVLFKAFTIANNLDGFNDLYQKIVSVAEDITKVKVGLEATGHYSYNFLGYLIDKGLPPMLSIRYIQICTEKV
;
A
#
# COMPACT_ATOMS: atom_id res chain seq x y z
N MET A 1 -11.59 -5.32 10.62
CA MET A 1 -11.11 -4.96 9.28
C MET A 1 -10.00 -3.93 9.40
N ILE A 2 -8.96 -4.10 8.63
CA ILE A 2 -7.79 -3.22 8.69
C ILE A 2 -7.69 -2.46 7.37
N TYR A 3 -7.36 -1.18 7.46
CA TYR A 3 -7.17 -0.36 6.27
C TYR A 3 -5.72 0.09 6.20
N VAL A 4 -5.11 -0.08 5.04
CA VAL A 4 -3.73 0.33 4.81
C VAL A 4 -3.75 1.38 3.72
N GLY A 5 -3.24 2.55 3.99
CA GLY A 5 -3.14 3.62 3.01
C GLY A 5 -1.70 3.80 2.59
N ILE A 6 -1.45 3.89 1.30
CA ILE A 6 -0.11 4.02 0.77
C ILE A 6 -0.05 5.14 -0.24
N ASP A 7 0.86 6.07 0.00
CA ASP A 7 1.10 7.16 -0.94
C ASP A 7 2.34 6.79 -1.72
N VAL A 8 2.17 6.43 -2.99
CA VAL A 8 3.24 5.88 -3.80
C VAL A 8 4.12 6.99 -4.34
N ALA A 9 5.41 6.85 -4.18
CA ALA A 9 6.38 7.79 -4.71
C ALA A 9 7.48 7.01 -5.41
N LYS A 10 8.44 7.71 -5.99
CA LYS A 10 9.43 7.07 -6.82
C LYS A 10 10.38 6.18 -6.04
N ASP A 11 10.94 6.69 -4.98
CA ASP A 11 11.98 5.98 -4.25
C ASP A 11 11.49 5.35 -2.96
N LYS A 12 10.41 5.83 -2.42
CA LYS A 12 9.90 5.32 -1.16
C LYS A 12 8.42 5.62 -1.09
N HIS A 13 7.72 4.92 -0.24
CA HIS A 13 6.28 5.07 -0.10
C HIS A 13 5.92 5.40 1.33
N ASP A 14 4.96 6.29 1.51
CA ASP A 14 4.48 6.63 2.83
C ASP A 14 3.23 5.80 3.11
N CYS A 15 3.18 5.16 4.26
CA CYS A 15 2.13 4.22 4.60
C CYS A 15 1.53 4.55 5.94
N PHE A 16 0.29 4.16 6.15
CA PHE A 16 -0.30 4.20 7.49
C PHE A 16 -1.30 3.05 7.59
N ILE A 17 -1.58 2.61 8.79
CA ILE A 17 -2.48 1.49 9.03
C ILE A 17 -3.48 1.88 10.10
N THR A 18 -4.76 1.71 9.79
CA THR A 18 -5.83 2.01 10.74
C THR A 18 -6.77 0.82 10.83
N ASN A 19 -7.60 0.79 11.84
CA ASN A 19 -8.61 -0.25 11.92
C ASN A 19 -9.95 0.28 11.41
N PHE A 20 -10.98 -0.55 11.49
CA PHE A 20 -12.29 -0.19 10.99
C PHE A 20 -12.86 1.04 11.68
N ASP A 21 -12.54 1.25 12.93
CA ASP A 21 -13.07 2.39 13.67
C ASP A 21 -12.28 3.67 13.44
N GLY A 22 -11.26 3.62 12.61
CA GLY A 22 -10.45 4.80 12.34
C GLY A 22 -9.31 4.99 13.33
N GLU A 23 -9.12 4.04 14.22
CA GLU A 23 -8.02 4.12 15.16
C GLU A 23 -6.72 3.84 14.44
N VAL A 24 -5.72 4.68 14.67
CA VAL A 24 -4.44 4.54 14.01
C VAL A 24 -3.63 3.45 14.70
N LEU A 25 -3.37 2.35 14.00
CA LEU A 25 -2.58 1.26 14.54
C LEU A 25 -1.10 1.49 14.31
N PHE A 26 -0.74 2.04 13.15
CA PHE A 26 0.61 2.49 12.89
C PHE A 26 0.51 3.87 12.29
N LYS A 27 1.19 4.84 12.91
CA LYS A 27 1.21 6.17 12.36
C LYS A 27 1.99 6.15 11.07
N ALA A 28 1.93 7.20 10.31
CA ALA A 28 2.59 7.27 9.04
C ALA A 28 4.06 6.85 9.15
N PHE A 29 4.46 5.96 8.29
CA PHE A 29 5.83 5.49 8.23
C PHE A 29 6.22 5.34 6.77
N THR A 30 7.49 5.28 6.50
CA THR A 30 8.00 5.23 5.14
C THR A 30 8.68 3.90 4.89
N ILE A 31 8.45 3.31 3.73
CA ILE A 31 9.17 2.11 3.32
C ILE A 31 9.93 2.40 2.03
N ALA A 32 11.03 1.72 1.83
CA ALA A 32 11.79 1.86 0.60
C ALA A 32 11.05 1.16 -0.54
N ASN A 33 11.26 1.62 -1.75
CA ASN A 33 10.63 1.00 -2.92
C ASN A 33 11.47 -0.19 -3.37
N ASN A 34 11.54 -1.20 -2.54
CA ASN A 34 12.26 -2.44 -2.83
C ASN A 34 11.67 -3.56 -1.99
N LEU A 35 12.14 -4.76 -2.19
CA LEU A 35 11.59 -5.93 -1.53
C LEU A 35 11.69 -5.85 -0.01
N ASP A 36 12.77 -5.32 0.51
CA ASP A 36 12.93 -5.19 1.95
C ASP A 36 11.88 -4.26 2.53
N GLY A 37 11.60 -3.16 1.85
CA GLY A 37 10.56 -2.22 2.29
C GLY A 37 9.19 -2.86 2.21
N PHE A 38 8.92 -3.63 1.16
CA PHE A 38 7.63 -4.28 0.98
C PHE A 38 7.42 -5.33 2.08
N ASN A 39 8.46 -6.08 2.42
CA ASN A 39 8.37 -7.07 3.47
C ASN A 39 8.14 -6.41 4.83
N ASP A 40 8.72 -5.25 5.07
CA ASP A 40 8.53 -4.52 6.30
C ASP A 40 7.07 -4.11 6.44
N LEU A 41 6.46 -3.63 5.38
CA LEU A 41 5.05 -3.28 5.40
C LEU A 41 4.20 -4.53 5.65
N TYR A 42 4.50 -5.62 4.97
CA TYR A 42 3.73 -6.85 5.11
C TYR A 42 3.79 -7.35 6.55
N GLN A 43 4.96 -7.32 7.19
CA GLN A 43 5.10 -7.76 8.56
C GLN A 43 4.25 -6.89 9.50
N LYS A 44 4.20 -5.59 9.26
CA LYS A 44 3.38 -4.72 10.07
C LYS A 44 1.89 -5.04 9.89
N ILE A 45 1.47 -5.32 8.68
CA ILE A 45 0.09 -5.67 8.41
C ILE A 45 -0.29 -6.95 9.13
N VAL A 46 0.53 -8.00 9.02
CA VAL A 46 0.20 -9.26 9.65
C VAL A 46 0.25 -9.18 11.16
N SER A 47 1.00 -8.24 11.71
CA SER A 47 1.09 -8.12 13.16
C SER A 47 -0.22 -7.60 13.76
N VAL A 48 -1.05 -6.91 12.98
CA VAL A 48 -2.30 -6.36 13.47
C VAL A 48 -3.52 -7.02 12.85
N ALA A 49 -3.36 -7.75 11.76
CA ALA A 49 -4.48 -8.36 11.06
C ALA A 49 -4.57 -9.84 11.41
N GLU A 50 -5.69 -10.23 11.95
CA GLU A 50 -5.86 -11.64 12.25
C GLU A 50 -6.16 -12.42 11.00
N ASP A 51 -6.77 -11.77 10.03
CA ASP A 51 -7.15 -12.43 8.80
C ASP A 51 -6.78 -11.51 7.66
N ILE A 52 -5.86 -11.95 6.83
CA ILE A 52 -5.38 -11.13 5.73
C ILE A 52 -6.48 -10.82 4.72
N THR A 53 -7.51 -11.65 4.66
CA THR A 53 -8.60 -11.40 3.72
C THR A 53 -9.48 -10.24 4.17
N LYS A 54 -9.29 -9.76 5.40
CA LYS A 54 -10.05 -8.63 5.91
C LYS A 54 -9.22 -7.36 5.93
N VAL A 55 -8.16 -7.32 5.16
CA VAL A 55 -7.32 -6.14 5.03
C VAL A 55 -7.65 -5.47 3.72
N LYS A 56 -7.86 -4.16 3.74
CA LYS A 56 -8.07 -3.39 2.54
C LYS A 56 -6.91 -2.45 2.34
N VAL A 57 -6.34 -2.45 1.16
CA VAL A 57 -5.19 -1.63 0.84
C VAL A 57 -5.59 -0.61 -0.21
N GLY A 58 -5.33 0.65 0.05
CA GLY A 58 -5.55 1.71 -0.91
C GLY A 58 -4.24 2.33 -1.34
N LEU A 59 -4.02 2.45 -2.64
CA LEU A 59 -2.85 3.10 -3.17
C LEU A 59 -3.27 4.42 -3.77
N GLU A 60 -2.48 5.47 -3.46
CA GLU A 60 -2.71 6.75 -4.04
C GLU A 60 -1.43 7.15 -4.72
N ALA A 61 -1.45 7.44 -5.97
CA ALA A 61 -0.25 7.76 -6.71
C ALA A 61 -0.40 9.06 -7.47
N THR A 62 0.65 9.88 -7.43
CA THR A 62 0.65 11.13 -8.14
C THR A 62 1.92 11.16 -8.97
N GLY A 63 1.85 10.74 -10.17
CA GLY A 63 3.00 10.82 -11.06
C GLY A 63 3.84 9.58 -11.18
N HIS A 64 3.87 8.74 -10.18
CA HIS A 64 4.65 7.51 -10.26
C HIS A 64 3.81 6.34 -9.83
N TYR A 65 4.13 5.17 -10.37
CA TYR A 65 3.36 4.00 -10.12
C TYR A 65 4.30 2.82 -10.08
N SER A 66 4.32 2.11 -9.00
CA SER A 66 5.25 1.02 -8.82
C SER A 66 4.57 -0.31 -9.13
N TYR A 67 4.86 -0.84 -10.31
CA TYR A 67 4.31 -2.14 -10.68
C TYR A 67 4.91 -3.26 -9.84
N ASN A 68 6.15 -3.11 -9.39
CA ASN A 68 6.76 -4.12 -8.55
C ASN A 68 6.03 -4.21 -7.21
N PHE A 69 5.67 -3.07 -6.64
CA PHE A 69 4.97 -3.04 -5.38
C PHE A 69 3.56 -3.57 -5.56
N LEU A 70 2.89 -3.20 -6.64
CA LEU A 70 1.55 -3.67 -6.92
C LEU A 70 1.55 -5.19 -7.05
N GLY A 71 2.49 -5.74 -7.78
CA GLY A 71 2.62 -7.18 -7.95
C GLY A 71 2.88 -7.89 -6.63
N TYR A 72 3.69 -7.29 -5.78
CA TYR A 72 3.98 -7.85 -4.48
C TYR A 72 2.69 -7.93 -3.65
N LEU A 73 1.90 -6.87 -3.63
CA LEU A 73 0.67 -6.84 -2.84
C LEU A 73 -0.33 -7.87 -3.34
N ILE A 74 -0.47 -8.00 -4.64
CA ILE A 74 -1.38 -8.97 -5.22
C ILE A 74 -0.92 -10.38 -4.86
N ASP A 75 0.38 -10.63 -4.93
CA ASP A 75 0.93 -11.94 -4.65
C ASP A 75 0.71 -12.33 -3.19
N LYS A 76 0.69 -11.36 -2.30
CA LYS A 76 0.48 -11.64 -0.88
C LYS A 76 -0.99 -11.67 -0.49
N GLY A 77 -1.89 -11.59 -1.44
CA GLY A 77 -3.31 -11.63 -1.14
C GLY A 77 -3.86 -10.30 -0.67
N LEU A 78 -3.19 -9.21 -1.02
CA LEU A 78 -3.60 -7.87 -0.63
C LEU A 78 -3.84 -7.02 -1.87
N PRO A 79 -4.81 -7.37 -2.71
CA PRO A 79 -5.03 -6.61 -3.93
C PRO A 79 -5.43 -5.19 -3.59
N PRO A 80 -4.71 -4.19 -4.06
CA PRO A 80 -4.99 -2.83 -3.69
C PRO A 80 -6.07 -2.20 -4.54
N MET A 81 -6.73 -1.20 -3.97
CA MET A 81 -7.64 -0.36 -4.72
C MET A 81 -6.86 0.88 -5.07
N LEU A 82 -6.90 1.27 -6.33
CA LEU A 82 -6.14 2.43 -6.75
C LEU A 82 -7.00 3.66 -6.69
N SER A 83 -6.43 4.68 -6.07
CA SER A 83 -7.05 5.98 -6.10
C SER A 83 -6.10 6.87 -6.88
N ILE A 84 -6.51 7.27 -8.09
CA ILE A 84 -5.59 7.98 -8.90
C ILE A 84 -5.90 9.41 -8.91
N ARG A 85 -4.92 10.25 -8.58
CA ARG A 85 -5.16 11.63 -8.61
C ARG A 85 -4.61 12.22 -9.83
N TYR A 86 -3.38 12.17 -10.09
CA TYR A 86 -2.81 12.79 -11.21
C TYR A 86 -2.06 11.85 -12.02
N ILE A 87 -2.48 10.67 -12.09
CA ILE A 87 -1.73 9.73 -12.71
C ILE A 87 -1.81 9.89 -14.09
N GLN A 88 -0.77 10.04 -14.70
CA GLN A 88 -0.65 10.09 -15.97
C GLN A 88 -0.74 8.83 -16.46
N ILE A 89 -1.39 8.12 -16.19
CA ILE A 89 -1.43 6.91 -16.49
C ILE A 89 -0.91 6.50 -17.63
N CYS A 90 0.01 6.02 -17.39
CA CYS A 90 0.60 5.38 -18.34
C CYS A 90 -0.27 4.54 -19.05
N THR A 91 -1.31 4.27 -18.54
CA THR A 91 -2.05 3.40 -19.25
C THR A 91 -2.52 4.02 -20.43
N GLU A 92 -2.69 5.24 -20.39
CA GLU A 92 -3.22 5.75 -21.45
C GLU A 92 -2.32 5.78 -22.47
N LYS A 93 -1.25 5.70 -22.23
CA LYS A 93 -0.43 5.79 -23.19
C LYS A 93 0.00 4.64 -23.58
N VAL A 94 -0.44 3.94 -23.14
CA VAL A 94 0.02 2.91 -23.50
C VAL A 94 -0.45 2.48 -24.23
#